data_1859c47f41f0badf614ad9e1109608b7
#
_entry.id   1859c47f41f0badf614ad9e1109608b7
#
_cell.length_a   1.000
_cell.length_b   1.000
_cell.length_c   1.000
_cell.angle_alpha   90.00
_cell.angle_beta   90.00
_cell.angle_gamma   90.00
#
_symmetry.space_group_name_H-M   'P 1'
#
loop_
_entity.id
_entity.type
_entity.pdbx_description
1 polymer ?
#
loop_
_entity_poly.entity_id
_entity_poly.type
_entity_poly.pdbx_seq_one_letter_code
_entity_poly.pdbx_strand_id
1 'polypeptide(L)'
;MSRLAALFRRDGRSVDPDELARMLAAQEHPGQVGVATWVSGAVGLGERLRPTTGPGQGTIAGLPGGDALAIAAEVRLDNRDELIAGLGLRGRESEIADAEIILHAYRAWGEGCSARLIGDFAFALWDGGRQTLFCARDPLGVRQLHYAANDHFCAVATSLPGVLALSAVSRRLDEGKVAEFLTPGPEDLARTFFRDIARLPAGHALVVTAERVRVAPYWSFAGQREVRYRRDEEYGEAFRALFGEAVRCRLRSVAPVGAMLSGGLDSSSVVCVARQERAADANELLPTFSLIFPQTPAADEREYAQAVIDGGGLEPHFVDGDAVSPLVGIDRLLALAGQPYWGPSLCLQWETYAAARRRGLGVLLDGTGGDQVVSFGLELLTELAMRGRWVALGREIAGLRRNFGFGAGYLLRGYAISPLIPEPLRRVRRRWQRGAMQQQATGFIAAPFAARLGERRQPAPGRRAARDRHAATLPQQLLRDVFDQAAATFGIEPRYPFLDRRVVEFCLGLPAEQKLARGMTRAIVRRALGDLLPPAVRDRTSKATPARSLMRNLLAHERERLDAAILGEPPPVVREYIDVDALRAAYLAYRERGAGEATWLEVARIWKTAVLAIWLRGDTFAW
;
A
#
# COMPACT_ATOMS: atom_id res chain seq x y z
N MET A 1 3.15 -1.27 -15.12
CA MET A 1 3.95 -0.26 -14.39
C MET A 1 5.36 -0.26 -14.96
N SER A 2 5.90 0.91 -15.30
CA SER A 2 7.31 1.05 -15.62
C SER A 2 8.18 0.71 -14.40
N ARG A 3 9.47 0.50 -14.61
CA ARG A 3 10.44 0.32 -13.53
C ARG A 3 11.66 1.20 -13.82
N LEU A 4 12.20 1.83 -12.81
CA LEU A 4 13.40 2.65 -12.95
C LEU A 4 14.59 2.07 -12.17
N ALA A 5 15.78 2.41 -12.65
CA ALA A 5 17.04 2.27 -11.93
C ALA A 5 17.89 3.52 -12.13
N ALA A 6 18.62 3.93 -11.11
CA ALA A 6 19.62 4.99 -11.17
C ALA A 6 20.87 4.59 -10.39
N LEU A 7 22.03 4.90 -10.93
CA LEU A 7 23.32 4.67 -10.30
C LEU A 7 24.14 5.96 -10.38
N PHE A 8 24.56 6.48 -9.24
CA PHE A 8 25.48 7.62 -9.16
C PHE A 8 26.76 7.21 -8.42
N ARG A 9 27.89 7.27 -9.11
CA ARG A 9 29.24 7.04 -8.57
C ARG A 9 29.74 8.31 -7.89
N ARG A 10 29.60 8.36 -6.56
CA ARG A 10 30.00 9.51 -5.73
C ARG A 10 31.51 9.70 -5.67
N ASP A 11 32.27 8.63 -5.93
CA ASP A 11 33.73 8.64 -6.02
C ASP A 11 34.27 9.13 -7.38
N GLY A 12 33.40 9.58 -8.29
CA GLY A 12 33.74 10.15 -9.58
C GLY A 12 34.07 9.14 -10.67
N ARG A 13 34.08 7.82 -10.39
CA ARG A 13 34.26 6.78 -11.42
C ARG A 13 33.09 6.79 -12.40
N SER A 14 33.32 6.36 -13.63
CA SER A 14 32.24 6.19 -14.59
C SER A 14 31.34 5.03 -14.21
N VAL A 15 30.04 5.17 -14.52
CA VAL A 15 29.08 4.07 -14.40
C VAL A 15 29.34 3.05 -15.49
N ASP A 16 29.42 1.79 -15.11
CA ASP A 16 29.40 0.66 -16.04
C ASP A 16 27.96 0.44 -16.54
N PRO A 17 27.70 0.55 -17.87
CA PRO A 17 26.38 0.29 -18.42
C PRO A 17 25.81 -1.09 -18.08
N ASP A 18 26.67 -2.10 -17.90
CA ASP A 18 26.24 -3.45 -17.56
C ASP A 18 25.70 -3.55 -16.12
N GLU A 19 26.19 -2.73 -15.21
CA GLU A 19 25.63 -2.66 -13.85
C GLU A 19 24.17 -2.13 -13.91
N LEU A 20 23.94 -1.06 -14.66
CA LEU A 20 22.61 -0.51 -14.86
C LEU A 20 21.67 -1.49 -15.57
N ALA A 21 22.20 -2.19 -16.58
CA ALA A 21 21.45 -3.23 -17.29
C ALA A 21 21.03 -4.38 -16.36
N ARG A 22 21.93 -4.84 -15.46
CA ARG A 22 21.59 -5.86 -14.43
C ARG A 22 20.52 -5.36 -13.46
N MET A 23 20.62 -4.11 -13.00
CA MET A 23 19.60 -3.50 -12.12
C MET A 23 18.22 -3.47 -12.79
N LEU A 24 18.16 -3.17 -14.09
CA LEU A 24 16.91 -3.17 -14.86
C LEU A 24 16.40 -4.58 -15.11
N ALA A 25 17.26 -5.53 -15.49
CA ALA A 25 16.89 -6.91 -15.74
C ALA A 25 16.23 -7.57 -14.53
N ALA A 26 16.74 -7.30 -13.31
CA ALA A 26 16.18 -7.79 -12.06
C ALA A 26 14.77 -7.25 -11.75
N GLN A 27 14.27 -6.30 -12.53
CA GLN A 27 12.94 -5.69 -12.38
C GLN A 27 11.98 -6.08 -13.51
N GLU A 28 12.30 -7.11 -14.29
CA GLU A 28 11.50 -7.54 -15.42
C GLU A 28 10.16 -8.14 -15.00
N HIS A 29 9.10 -7.72 -15.69
CA HIS A 29 7.76 -8.29 -15.52
C HIS A 29 6.95 -8.18 -16.84
N PRO A 30 5.86 -8.98 -16.99
CA PRO A 30 5.00 -8.94 -18.18
C PRO A 30 4.42 -7.55 -18.49
N GLY A 31 4.26 -7.28 -19.79
CA GLY A 31 3.66 -6.05 -20.30
C GLY A 31 4.61 -4.86 -20.42
N GLN A 32 5.89 -5.03 -20.12
CA GLN A 32 6.94 -4.06 -20.48
C GLN A 32 7.26 -4.18 -21.98
N VAL A 33 7.45 -3.02 -22.63
CA VAL A 33 7.59 -2.94 -24.10
C VAL A 33 8.99 -2.51 -24.55
N GLY A 34 9.88 -2.15 -23.63
CA GLY A 34 11.24 -1.72 -23.96
C GLY A 34 12.07 -1.35 -22.74
N VAL A 35 13.33 -1.05 -23.00
CA VAL A 35 14.30 -0.56 -22.04
C VAL A 35 14.95 0.68 -22.62
N ALA A 36 15.00 1.76 -21.84
CA ALA A 36 15.78 2.95 -22.15
C ALA A 36 16.88 3.13 -21.10
N THR A 37 18.07 3.51 -21.53
CA THR A 37 19.21 3.81 -20.66
C THR A 37 19.91 5.07 -21.12
N TRP A 38 20.45 5.80 -20.16
CA TRP A 38 21.26 6.98 -20.38
C TRP A 38 22.42 6.97 -19.37
N VAL A 39 23.64 7.13 -19.84
CA VAL A 39 24.85 7.14 -19.01
C VAL A 39 25.68 8.37 -19.40
N SER A 40 26.12 9.12 -18.39
CA SER A 40 26.99 10.29 -18.57
C SER A 40 27.99 10.36 -17.41
N GLY A 41 29.23 9.94 -17.66
CA GLY A 41 30.29 9.93 -16.64
C GLY A 41 29.90 9.10 -15.41
N ALA A 42 29.78 9.79 -14.28
CA ALA A 42 29.53 9.15 -12.98
C ALA A 42 28.05 8.80 -12.72
N VAL A 43 27.15 9.10 -13.66
CA VAL A 43 25.71 8.81 -13.46
C VAL A 43 25.14 7.96 -14.60
N GLY A 44 24.23 7.04 -14.25
CA GLY A 44 23.42 6.25 -15.15
C GLY A 44 21.97 6.24 -14.71
N LEU A 45 21.05 6.44 -15.65
CA LEU A 45 19.60 6.35 -15.47
C LEU A 45 19.06 5.28 -16.41
N GLY A 46 18.09 4.52 -15.96
CA GLY A 46 17.47 3.48 -16.77
C GLY A 46 15.99 3.30 -16.46
N GLU A 47 15.24 2.89 -17.45
CA GLU A 47 13.81 2.64 -17.35
C GLU A 47 13.39 1.42 -18.15
N ARG A 48 12.59 0.54 -17.57
CA ARG A 48 11.82 -0.49 -18.26
C ARG A 48 10.40 0.03 -18.46
N LEU A 49 10.03 0.13 -19.72
CA LEU A 49 8.88 0.91 -20.15
C LEU A 49 7.60 0.11 -20.13
N ARG A 50 6.56 0.67 -19.54
CA ARG A 50 5.19 0.20 -19.67
C ARG A 50 4.24 1.39 -19.74
N PRO A 51 3.94 1.90 -20.95
CA PRO A 51 3.02 3.01 -21.10
C PRO A 51 1.60 2.59 -20.71
N THR A 52 1.00 3.31 -19.76
CA THR A 52 -0.38 3.08 -19.32
C THR A 52 -1.24 4.35 -19.41
N THR A 53 -0.64 5.54 -19.54
CA THR A 53 -1.37 6.81 -19.41
C THR A 53 -1.27 7.76 -20.61
N GLY A 54 -0.61 7.37 -21.70
CA GLY A 54 -0.57 8.20 -22.91
C GLY A 54 0.73 8.08 -23.71
N PRO A 55 0.83 8.76 -24.86
CA PRO A 55 2.03 8.80 -25.68
C PRO A 55 3.18 9.52 -24.95
N GLY A 56 4.42 9.22 -25.32
CA GLY A 56 5.62 9.84 -24.75
C GLY A 56 6.11 9.26 -23.42
N GLN A 57 5.44 8.25 -22.85
CA GLN A 57 6.02 7.48 -21.77
C GLN A 57 7.07 6.53 -22.36
N GLY A 58 8.32 6.71 -21.93
CA GLY A 58 9.32 5.73 -22.23
C GLY A 58 10.57 6.19 -22.91
N THR A 59 10.92 7.43 -22.76
CA THR A 59 12.28 7.91 -23.04
C THR A 59 12.79 8.59 -21.80
N ILE A 60 14.04 8.27 -21.42
CA ILE A 60 14.75 9.10 -20.45
C ILE A 60 14.75 10.50 -21.03
N ALA A 61 13.85 11.34 -20.51
CA ALA A 61 13.65 12.66 -21.06
C ALA A 61 14.84 13.54 -20.68
N GLY A 62 15.40 14.24 -21.66
CA GLY A 62 16.29 15.37 -21.43
C GLY A 62 15.63 16.62 -21.98
N LEU A 63 15.82 17.78 -21.35
CA LEU A 63 15.34 19.03 -21.91
C LEU A 63 16.37 19.58 -22.91
N PRO A 64 15.94 19.99 -24.13
CA PRO A 64 16.82 20.71 -25.05
C PRO A 64 17.20 22.08 -24.45
N GLY A 65 18.46 22.48 -24.61
CA GLY A 65 18.87 23.85 -24.26
C GLY A 65 19.90 24.01 -23.13
N GLY A 66 20.91 23.12 -23.05
CA GLY A 66 22.10 23.36 -22.23
C GLY A 66 22.04 22.97 -20.76
N ASP A 67 20.87 22.79 -20.18
CA ASP A 67 20.71 22.17 -18.85
C ASP A 67 20.86 20.65 -19.02
N ALA A 68 21.93 20.07 -18.47
CA ALA A 68 22.12 18.62 -18.47
C ALA A 68 21.15 17.93 -17.49
N LEU A 69 19.84 18.13 -17.68
CA LEU A 69 18.78 17.48 -16.90
C LEU A 69 18.34 16.18 -17.59
N ALA A 70 18.28 15.09 -16.83
CA ALA A 70 17.75 13.81 -17.32
C ALA A 70 16.87 13.17 -16.21
N ILE A 71 15.81 12.45 -16.61
CA ILE A 71 14.91 11.79 -15.67
C ILE A 71 14.54 10.39 -16.12
N ALA A 72 14.55 9.44 -15.18
CA ALA A 72 13.87 8.16 -15.28
C ALA A 72 12.69 8.14 -14.28
N ALA A 73 11.49 7.75 -14.72
CA ALA A 73 10.30 7.89 -13.89
C ALA A 73 9.27 6.78 -14.09
N GLU A 74 8.72 6.29 -12.99
CA GLU A 74 7.45 5.59 -12.94
C GLU A 74 6.39 6.57 -12.46
N VAL A 75 5.57 7.13 -13.37
CA VAL A 75 4.72 8.29 -13.05
C VAL A 75 3.37 8.26 -13.74
N ARG A 76 2.35 8.71 -13.00
CA ARG A 76 1.07 9.23 -13.48
C ARG A 76 0.74 10.50 -12.71
N LEU A 77 0.62 11.63 -13.40
CA LEU A 77 0.23 12.91 -12.81
C LEU A 77 -1.28 13.10 -12.93
N ASP A 78 -1.94 13.43 -11.82
CA ASP A 78 -3.38 13.63 -11.72
C ASP A 78 -3.78 15.12 -11.74
N ASN A 79 -2.82 16.04 -11.56
CA ASN A 79 -3.02 17.49 -11.73
C ASN A 79 -2.27 18.04 -12.96
N ARG A 80 -2.23 17.25 -14.01
CA ARG A 80 -1.48 17.53 -15.24
C ARG A 80 -1.83 18.90 -15.85
N ASP A 81 -3.11 19.21 -15.98
CA ASP A 81 -3.58 20.46 -16.60
C ASP A 81 -3.16 21.69 -15.80
N GLU A 82 -3.21 21.60 -14.47
CA GLU A 82 -2.73 22.64 -13.56
C GLU A 82 -1.21 22.88 -13.73
N LEU A 83 -0.44 21.78 -13.81
CA LEU A 83 1.02 21.87 -14.02
C LEU A 83 1.36 22.44 -15.38
N ILE A 84 0.72 22.00 -16.45
CA ILE A 84 0.91 22.50 -17.81
C ILE A 84 0.62 24.00 -17.86
N ALA A 85 -0.50 24.44 -17.27
CA ALA A 85 -0.85 25.86 -17.20
C ALA A 85 0.17 26.68 -16.39
N GLY A 86 0.56 26.17 -15.21
CA GLY A 86 1.49 26.85 -14.31
C GLY A 86 2.94 26.91 -14.82
N LEU A 87 3.32 26.00 -15.73
CA LEU A 87 4.64 25.95 -16.35
C LEU A 87 4.71 26.62 -17.73
N GLY A 88 3.60 27.16 -18.24
CA GLY A 88 3.55 27.80 -19.55
C GLY A 88 3.66 26.82 -20.73
N LEU A 89 3.24 25.57 -20.55
CA LEU A 89 3.35 24.49 -21.55
C LEU A 89 2.03 24.27 -22.33
N ARG A 90 1.12 25.25 -22.32
CA ARG A 90 -0.15 25.17 -23.05
C ARG A 90 0.06 24.91 -24.54
N GLY A 91 -0.81 24.12 -25.13
CA GLY A 91 -0.73 23.66 -26.53
C GLY A 91 0.08 22.39 -26.74
N ARG A 92 0.66 21.81 -25.68
CA ARG A 92 1.42 20.55 -25.71
C ARG A 92 0.74 19.40 -24.92
N GLU A 93 -0.52 19.59 -24.53
CA GLU A 93 -1.25 18.70 -23.60
C GLU A 93 -1.28 17.24 -24.07
N SER A 94 -1.41 17.01 -25.38
CA SER A 94 -1.48 15.67 -25.97
C SER A 94 -0.09 15.05 -26.23
N GLU A 95 0.98 15.84 -26.24
CA GLU A 95 2.31 15.40 -26.67
C GLU A 95 3.29 15.20 -25.51
N ILE A 96 3.18 16.05 -24.48
CA ILE A 96 4.14 16.08 -23.38
C ILE A 96 3.92 14.91 -22.40
N ALA A 97 4.99 14.17 -22.11
CA ALA A 97 4.97 13.08 -21.13
C ALA A 97 4.91 13.58 -19.69
N ASP A 98 4.34 12.79 -18.77
CA ASP A 98 4.30 13.13 -17.34
C ASP A 98 5.72 13.32 -16.77
N ALA A 99 6.70 12.52 -17.20
CA ALA A 99 8.11 12.67 -16.81
C ALA A 99 8.72 14.00 -17.29
N GLU A 100 8.39 14.43 -18.51
CA GLU A 100 8.84 15.72 -19.05
C GLU A 100 8.23 16.91 -18.28
N ILE A 101 6.97 16.79 -17.84
CA ILE A 101 6.35 17.80 -16.97
C ILE A 101 7.13 17.92 -15.64
N ILE A 102 7.61 16.80 -15.07
CA ILE A 102 8.45 16.83 -13.85
C ILE A 102 9.78 17.55 -14.11
N LEU A 103 10.42 17.35 -15.27
CA LEU A 103 11.64 18.08 -15.62
C LEU A 103 11.40 19.59 -15.68
N HIS A 104 10.32 20.03 -16.34
CA HIS A 104 9.95 21.44 -16.37
C HIS A 104 9.63 21.98 -14.98
N ALA A 105 8.95 21.19 -14.14
CA ALA A 105 8.64 21.55 -12.76
C ALA A 105 9.93 21.69 -11.92
N TYR A 106 10.89 20.78 -12.09
CA TYR A 106 12.18 20.87 -11.40
C TYR A 106 12.99 22.10 -11.86
N ARG A 107 13.01 22.39 -13.16
CA ARG A 107 13.67 23.60 -13.69
C ARG A 107 13.07 24.87 -13.08
N ALA A 108 11.74 24.92 -12.93
CA ALA A 108 11.03 26.09 -12.42
C ALA A 108 11.10 26.23 -10.89
N TRP A 109 11.05 25.12 -10.15
CA TRP A 109 10.84 25.14 -8.69
C TRP A 109 11.90 24.35 -7.89
N GLY A 110 12.91 23.78 -8.57
CA GLY A 110 13.94 22.96 -7.94
C GLY A 110 13.35 21.76 -7.18
N GLU A 111 13.94 21.40 -6.05
CA GLU A 111 13.48 20.31 -5.18
C GLU A 111 12.03 20.51 -4.70
N GLY A 112 11.53 21.74 -4.64
CA GLY A 112 10.15 22.07 -4.25
C GLY A 112 9.09 21.61 -5.25
N CYS A 113 9.49 21.14 -6.45
CA CYS A 113 8.57 20.60 -7.44
C CYS A 113 7.74 19.43 -6.90
N SER A 114 8.34 18.52 -6.12
CA SER A 114 7.67 17.33 -5.59
C SER A 114 6.43 17.66 -4.76
N ALA A 115 6.44 18.77 -4.03
CA ALA A 115 5.30 19.20 -3.21
C ALA A 115 4.09 19.66 -4.05
N ARG A 116 4.30 20.00 -5.34
CA ARG A 116 3.26 20.47 -6.28
C ARG A 116 2.68 19.35 -7.14
N LEU A 117 3.33 18.17 -7.18
CA LEU A 117 2.84 17.02 -7.93
C LEU A 117 1.69 16.33 -7.18
N ILE A 118 0.63 16.02 -7.92
CA ILE A 118 -0.46 15.14 -7.46
C ILE A 118 -0.50 13.95 -8.41
N GLY A 119 -0.47 12.74 -7.88
CA GLY A 119 -0.46 11.50 -8.65
C GLY A 119 0.35 10.41 -7.96
N ASP A 120 0.57 9.31 -8.68
CA ASP A 120 1.39 8.19 -8.23
C ASP A 120 2.73 8.27 -8.94
N PHE A 121 3.82 8.46 -8.21
CA PHE A 121 5.13 8.64 -8.83
C PHE A 121 6.31 8.16 -7.98
N ALA A 122 7.31 7.66 -8.68
CA ALA A 122 8.67 7.54 -8.21
C ALA A 122 9.60 7.94 -9.35
N PHE A 123 10.56 8.81 -9.11
CA PHE A 123 11.50 9.24 -10.14
C PHE A 123 12.91 9.44 -9.60
N ALA A 124 13.88 9.34 -10.51
CA ALA A 124 15.26 9.72 -10.33
C ALA A 124 15.65 10.72 -11.42
N LEU A 125 16.02 11.94 -11.02
CA LEU A 125 16.36 13.06 -11.86
C LEU A 125 17.83 13.42 -11.63
N TRP A 126 18.60 13.52 -12.69
CA TRP A 126 19.96 14.05 -12.66
C TRP A 126 19.98 15.52 -13.05
N ASP A 127 20.64 16.33 -12.23
CA ASP A 127 20.97 17.72 -12.51
C ASP A 127 22.47 17.84 -12.73
N GLY A 128 22.87 17.86 -13.99
CA GLY A 128 24.28 17.94 -14.38
C GLY A 128 24.93 19.30 -14.04
N GLY A 129 24.14 20.37 -13.99
CA GLY A 129 24.62 21.69 -13.58
C GLY A 129 24.98 21.75 -12.09
N ARG A 130 24.23 21.03 -11.26
CA ARG A 130 24.45 20.93 -9.80
C ARG A 130 25.17 19.67 -9.38
N GLN A 131 25.48 18.75 -10.29
CA GLN A 131 26.04 17.43 -10.00
C GLN A 131 25.24 16.69 -8.90
N THR A 132 23.89 16.67 -9.05
CA THR A 132 22.98 16.20 -8.02
C THR A 132 22.02 15.16 -8.60
N LEU A 133 21.91 14.01 -7.93
CA LEU A 133 20.84 13.05 -8.15
C LEU A 133 19.68 13.38 -7.18
N PHE A 134 18.55 13.79 -7.74
CA PHE A 134 17.33 14.10 -7.01
C PHE A 134 16.27 13.04 -7.26
N CYS A 135 15.81 12.36 -6.21
CA CYS A 135 14.77 11.35 -6.31
C CYS A 135 13.59 11.74 -5.41
N ALA A 136 12.37 11.43 -5.82
CA ALA A 136 11.21 11.61 -4.96
C ALA A 136 10.21 10.46 -5.13
N ARG A 137 9.46 10.21 -4.06
CA ARG A 137 8.38 9.23 -4.00
C ARG A 137 7.08 9.91 -3.62
N ASP A 138 5.97 9.53 -4.26
CA ASP A 138 4.66 10.14 -4.06
C ASP A 138 4.23 10.22 -2.58
N PRO A 139 3.32 11.16 -2.23
CA PRO A 139 2.89 11.43 -0.86
C PRO A 139 2.32 10.22 -0.12
N LEU A 140 1.71 9.27 -0.83
CA LEU A 140 1.03 8.12 -0.23
C LEU A 140 1.85 6.83 -0.37
N GLY A 141 2.98 6.89 -1.09
CA GLY A 141 3.87 5.76 -1.31
C GLY A 141 3.27 4.67 -2.18
N VAL A 142 2.39 5.03 -3.12
CA VAL A 142 1.80 4.10 -4.08
C VAL A 142 2.90 3.50 -4.95
N ARG A 143 3.82 4.33 -5.47
CA ARG A 143 5.02 3.82 -6.15
C ARG A 143 6.13 3.54 -5.16
N GLN A 144 6.96 2.54 -5.45
CA GLN A 144 8.07 2.14 -4.59
C GLN A 144 9.38 2.79 -5.03
N LEU A 145 10.25 3.06 -4.07
CA LEU A 145 11.62 3.49 -4.34
C LEU A 145 12.54 3.00 -3.23
N HIS A 146 13.54 2.20 -3.61
CA HIS A 146 14.55 1.66 -2.72
C HIS A 146 15.91 2.25 -3.08
N TYR A 147 16.78 2.42 -2.10
CA TYR A 147 18.13 2.93 -2.34
C TYR A 147 19.15 2.31 -1.40
N ALA A 148 20.37 2.17 -1.91
CA ALA A 148 21.58 1.89 -1.13
C ALA A 148 22.58 3.02 -1.40
N ALA A 149 23.15 3.60 -0.36
CA ALA A 149 24.09 4.70 -0.49
C ALA A 149 25.24 4.56 0.51
N ASN A 150 26.45 4.80 0.01
CA ASN A 150 27.67 4.88 0.79
C ASN A 150 28.59 5.97 0.21
N ASP A 151 29.86 6.02 0.62
CA ASP A 151 30.81 7.03 0.15
C ASP A 151 31.22 6.84 -1.32
N HIS A 152 31.00 5.66 -1.91
CA HIS A 152 31.41 5.35 -3.28
C HIS A 152 30.27 5.48 -4.30
N PHE A 153 29.04 5.17 -3.89
CA PHE A 153 27.89 5.21 -4.80
C PHE A 153 26.57 5.47 -4.09
N CYS A 154 25.57 5.82 -4.91
CA CYS A 154 24.14 5.72 -4.59
C CYS A 154 23.45 4.96 -5.71
N ALA A 155 22.81 3.83 -5.37
CA ALA A 155 21.99 3.03 -6.27
C ALA A 155 20.51 3.18 -5.86
N VAL A 156 19.63 3.42 -6.82
CA VAL A 156 18.19 3.62 -6.62
C VAL A 156 17.42 2.73 -7.57
N ALA A 157 16.35 2.09 -7.12
CA ALA A 157 15.45 1.31 -7.97
C ALA A 157 14.02 1.26 -7.43
N THR A 158 13.04 1.06 -8.29
CA THR A 158 11.63 0.89 -7.88
C THR A 158 11.33 -0.48 -7.29
N SER A 159 12.27 -1.42 -7.34
CA SER A 159 12.15 -2.70 -6.63
C SER A 159 13.43 -3.02 -5.84
N LEU A 160 13.28 -3.78 -4.78
CA LEU A 160 14.41 -4.25 -3.96
C LEU A 160 15.40 -5.11 -4.78
N PRO A 161 14.95 -6.09 -5.61
CA PRO A 161 15.83 -6.85 -6.49
C PRO A 161 16.67 -5.98 -7.43
N GLY A 162 16.13 -4.85 -7.90
CA GLY A 162 16.88 -3.91 -8.74
C GLY A 162 18.10 -3.32 -8.04
N VAL A 163 18.01 -3.02 -6.74
CA VAL A 163 19.16 -2.56 -5.94
C VAL A 163 20.11 -3.72 -5.61
N LEU A 164 19.57 -4.91 -5.28
CA LEU A 164 20.35 -6.12 -4.96
C LEU A 164 21.12 -6.69 -6.16
N ALA A 165 20.76 -6.33 -7.38
CA ALA A 165 21.48 -6.74 -8.59
C ALA A 165 22.85 -6.10 -8.73
N LEU A 166 23.14 -5.03 -7.98
CA LEU A 166 24.45 -4.42 -7.92
C LEU A 166 25.34 -5.20 -6.93
N SER A 167 26.41 -5.80 -7.42
CA SER A 167 27.31 -6.66 -6.62
C SER A 167 27.98 -5.92 -5.42
N ALA A 168 28.12 -4.60 -5.52
CA ALA A 168 28.64 -3.77 -4.44
C ALA A 168 27.66 -3.57 -3.27
N VAL A 169 26.40 -3.98 -3.41
CA VAL A 169 25.37 -3.88 -2.36
C VAL A 169 25.39 -5.13 -1.49
N SER A 170 25.54 -4.93 -0.20
CA SER A 170 25.56 -6.03 0.78
C SER A 170 24.19 -6.68 0.92
N ARG A 171 24.17 -8.01 1.05
CA ARG A 171 22.97 -8.81 1.32
C ARG A 171 22.78 -9.15 2.81
N ARG A 172 23.50 -8.48 3.71
CA ARG A 172 23.39 -8.70 5.16
C ARG A 172 21.99 -8.37 5.67
N LEU A 173 21.40 -9.31 6.42
CA LEU A 173 20.07 -9.14 6.97
C LEU A 173 20.01 -8.05 8.04
N ASP A 174 18.92 -7.30 8.07
CA ASP A 174 18.54 -6.41 9.17
C ASP A 174 17.75 -7.19 10.23
N GLU A 175 18.42 -7.64 11.28
CA GLU A 175 17.81 -8.38 12.39
C GLU A 175 16.63 -7.59 13.01
N GLY A 176 16.72 -6.27 13.05
CA GLY A 176 15.62 -5.44 13.53
C GLY A 176 14.37 -5.57 12.68
N LYS A 177 14.50 -5.65 11.34
CA LYS A 177 13.37 -5.86 10.43
C LYS A 177 12.83 -7.28 10.51
N VAL A 178 13.68 -8.30 10.64
CA VAL A 178 13.26 -9.69 10.90
C VAL A 178 12.40 -9.76 12.18
N ALA A 179 12.85 -9.11 13.25
CA ALA A 179 12.08 -9.05 14.50
C ALA A 179 10.74 -8.31 14.35
N GLU A 180 10.72 -7.19 13.59
CA GLU A 180 9.45 -6.48 13.27
C GLU A 180 8.48 -7.36 12.51
N PHE A 181 8.99 -8.12 11.57
CA PHE A 181 8.17 -9.05 10.82
C PHE A 181 7.60 -10.15 11.72
N LEU A 182 8.35 -10.75 12.62
CA LEU A 182 7.89 -11.84 13.48
C LEU A 182 7.00 -11.37 14.64
N THR A 183 7.09 -10.11 15.06
CA THR A 183 6.32 -9.57 16.19
C THR A 183 5.13 -8.73 15.74
N PRO A 184 4.02 -8.67 16.50
CA PRO A 184 2.98 -7.68 16.28
C PRO A 184 3.48 -6.26 16.66
N GLY A 185 3.12 -5.27 15.85
CA GLY A 185 3.42 -3.87 16.19
C GLY A 185 3.61 -3.01 14.95
N PRO A 186 3.87 -1.71 15.15
CA PRO A 186 4.21 -0.83 14.05
C PRO A 186 5.58 -1.21 13.47
N GLU A 187 5.67 -1.15 12.15
CA GLU A 187 6.91 -1.39 11.41
C GLU A 187 7.60 -0.07 11.07
N ASP A 188 8.93 -0.08 11.00
CA ASP A 188 9.68 1.02 10.38
C ASP A 188 9.53 0.90 8.86
N LEU A 189 8.80 1.84 8.26
CA LEU A 189 8.46 1.83 6.84
C LEU A 189 9.67 2.14 5.93
N ALA A 190 10.74 2.70 6.48
CA ALA A 190 11.98 2.95 5.73
C ALA A 190 12.91 1.73 5.69
N ARG A 191 12.77 0.78 6.63
CA ARG A 191 13.61 -0.41 6.70
C ARG A 191 13.18 -1.48 5.71
N THR A 192 14.17 -2.15 5.11
CA THR A 192 14.00 -3.41 4.38
C THR A 192 14.59 -4.57 5.18
N PHE A 193 14.49 -5.80 4.67
CA PHE A 193 15.17 -6.96 5.27
C PHE A 193 16.69 -6.94 5.08
N PHE A 194 17.23 -5.97 4.34
CA PHE A 194 18.66 -5.80 4.12
C PHE A 194 19.15 -4.55 4.81
N ARG A 195 20.25 -4.68 5.57
CA ARG A 195 20.77 -3.64 6.45
C ARG A 195 21.16 -2.35 5.71
N ASP A 196 21.72 -2.51 4.51
CA ASP A 196 22.31 -1.42 3.75
C ASP A 196 21.39 -0.90 2.63
N ILE A 197 20.13 -1.39 2.59
CA ILE A 197 19.10 -0.93 1.65
C ILE A 197 17.94 -0.33 2.42
N ALA A 198 17.62 0.92 2.13
CA ALA A 198 16.47 1.60 2.67
C ALA A 198 15.37 1.79 1.60
N ARG A 199 14.14 1.89 2.06
CA ARG A 199 13.01 2.37 1.26
C ARG A 199 12.89 3.89 1.47
N LEU A 200 12.76 4.66 0.39
CA LEU A 200 12.42 6.06 0.52
C LEU A 200 11.00 6.19 1.08
N PRO A 201 10.80 6.85 2.24
CA PRO A 201 9.47 6.96 2.82
C PRO A 201 8.51 7.75 1.90
N ALA A 202 7.20 7.49 2.02
CA ALA A 202 6.15 8.22 1.32
C ALA A 202 6.25 9.73 1.59
N GLY A 203 6.09 10.57 0.56
CA GLY A 203 6.19 12.03 0.69
C GLY A 203 7.60 12.55 0.99
N HIS A 204 8.64 11.76 0.70
CA HIS A 204 10.03 12.17 0.90
C HIS A 204 10.79 12.29 -0.42
N ALA A 205 11.81 13.12 -0.38
CA ALA A 205 12.81 13.25 -1.42
C ALA A 205 14.18 12.80 -0.90
N LEU A 206 14.98 12.23 -1.81
CA LEU A 206 16.38 11.86 -1.62
C LEU A 206 17.23 12.77 -2.52
N VAL A 207 18.18 13.45 -1.94
CA VAL A 207 19.14 14.34 -2.63
C VAL A 207 20.53 13.80 -2.39
N VAL A 208 21.26 13.52 -3.45
CA VAL A 208 22.61 12.93 -3.40
C VAL A 208 23.59 13.77 -4.21
N THR A 209 24.67 14.17 -3.56
CA THR A 209 25.85 14.74 -4.21
C THR A 209 27.07 13.86 -3.91
N ALA A 210 28.23 14.22 -4.44
CA ALA A 210 29.48 13.52 -4.10
C ALA A 210 29.72 13.48 -2.57
N GLU A 211 29.41 14.58 -1.85
CA GLU A 211 29.74 14.75 -0.44
C GLU A 211 28.57 14.35 0.49
N ARG A 212 27.33 14.35 0.01
CA ARG A 212 26.15 14.30 0.90
C ARG A 212 25.04 13.42 0.36
N VAL A 213 24.41 12.69 1.30
CA VAL A 213 23.12 12.01 1.10
C VAL A 213 22.11 12.59 2.09
N ARG A 214 20.98 13.08 1.60
CA ARG A 214 19.94 13.71 2.43
C ARG A 214 18.57 13.17 2.04
N VAL A 215 17.84 12.66 3.03
CA VAL A 215 16.41 12.32 2.91
C VAL A 215 15.60 13.35 3.71
N ALA A 216 14.60 13.94 3.08
CA ALA A 216 13.77 14.95 3.72
C ALA A 216 12.30 14.83 3.27
N PRO A 217 11.33 15.05 4.18
CA PRO A 217 9.92 15.10 3.82
C PRO A 217 9.61 16.37 3.03
N TYR A 218 8.85 16.25 1.96
CA TYR A 218 8.23 17.38 1.25
C TYR A 218 6.70 17.41 1.50
N TRP A 219 6.14 16.33 2.02
CA TRP A 219 4.74 16.23 2.40
C TRP A 219 4.58 15.33 3.65
N SER A 220 3.49 15.53 4.42
CA SER A 220 3.21 14.78 5.64
C SER A 220 1.71 14.58 5.84
N PHE A 221 1.32 13.44 6.38
CA PHE A 221 -0.04 13.17 6.86
C PHE A 221 -0.44 14.08 8.03
N ALA A 222 0.53 14.52 8.82
CA ALA A 222 0.30 15.39 9.96
C ALA A 222 0.15 16.86 9.52
N GLY A 223 -0.59 17.65 10.31
CA GLY A 223 -0.70 19.09 10.11
C GLY A 223 -1.69 19.49 9.01
N GLN A 224 -2.53 18.58 8.51
CA GLN A 224 -3.56 18.91 7.53
C GLN A 224 -4.55 19.91 8.11
N ARG A 225 -5.00 20.86 7.27
CA ARG A 225 -5.96 21.88 7.69
C ARG A 225 -7.31 21.25 8.05
N GLU A 226 -7.96 21.78 9.10
CA GLU A 226 -9.31 21.37 9.43
C GLU A 226 -10.30 21.91 8.41
N VAL A 227 -11.14 21.02 7.90
CA VAL A 227 -12.23 21.37 6.97
C VAL A 227 -13.44 21.76 7.79
N ARG A 228 -13.99 22.96 7.56
CA ARG A 228 -15.19 23.43 8.23
C ARG A 228 -16.16 24.05 7.24
N TYR A 229 -17.32 23.41 7.14
CA TYR A 229 -18.47 23.94 6.42
C TYR A 229 -19.62 24.22 7.37
N ARG A 230 -20.64 24.94 6.93
CA ARG A 230 -21.78 25.32 7.74
C ARG A 230 -22.82 24.20 7.85
N ARG A 231 -23.00 23.45 6.76
CA ARG A 231 -24.00 22.39 6.64
C ARG A 231 -23.33 21.04 6.31
N ASP A 232 -23.97 19.97 6.72
CA ASP A 232 -23.50 18.62 6.49
C ASP A 232 -23.47 18.25 5.00
N GLU A 233 -24.39 18.81 4.21
CA GLU A 233 -24.49 18.60 2.77
C GLU A 233 -23.26 19.14 2.04
N GLU A 234 -22.72 20.29 2.44
CA GLU A 234 -21.53 20.91 1.85
C GLU A 234 -20.29 20.01 1.98
N TYR A 235 -20.16 19.27 3.09
CA TYR A 235 -19.10 18.26 3.22
C TYR A 235 -19.30 17.11 2.20
N GLY A 236 -20.56 16.68 2.00
CA GLY A 236 -20.90 15.64 1.03
C GLY A 236 -20.58 16.06 -0.40
N GLU A 237 -20.98 17.27 -0.79
CA GLU A 237 -20.71 17.85 -2.11
C GLU A 237 -19.21 17.97 -2.38
N ALA A 238 -18.44 18.49 -1.40
CA ALA A 238 -16.99 18.61 -1.51
C ALA A 238 -16.30 17.25 -1.64
N PHE A 239 -16.70 16.26 -0.82
CA PHE A 239 -16.18 14.89 -0.95
C PHE A 239 -16.50 14.30 -2.32
N ARG A 240 -17.76 14.43 -2.80
CA ARG A 240 -18.20 13.91 -4.09
C ARG A 240 -17.37 14.51 -5.25
N ALA A 241 -17.13 15.81 -5.23
CA ALA A 241 -16.32 16.47 -6.25
C ALA A 241 -14.88 15.97 -6.26
N LEU A 242 -14.22 15.90 -5.08
CA LEU A 242 -12.86 15.40 -4.96
C LEU A 242 -12.73 13.93 -5.33
N PHE A 243 -13.68 13.10 -4.92
CA PHE A 243 -13.65 11.67 -5.21
C PHE A 243 -13.97 11.37 -6.68
N GLY A 244 -14.89 12.13 -7.30
CA GLY A 244 -15.16 12.09 -8.74
C GLY A 244 -13.92 12.42 -9.54
N GLU A 245 -13.22 13.50 -9.19
CA GLU A 245 -11.94 13.87 -9.81
C GLU A 245 -10.89 12.75 -9.65
N ALA A 246 -10.78 12.18 -8.45
CA ALA A 246 -9.85 11.10 -8.18
C ALA A 246 -10.12 9.84 -9.03
N VAL A 247 -11.39 9.50 -9.27
CA VAL A 247 -11.77 8.39 -10.17
C VAL A 247 -11.48 8.76 -11.62
N ARG A 248 -11.89 9.95 -12.07
CA ARG A 248 -11.70 10.43 -13.45
C ARG A 248 -10.24 10.42 -13.87
N CYS A 249 -9.33 10.95 -13.02
CA CYS A 249 -7.89 10.92 -13.30
C CYS A 249 -7.35 9.49 -13.46
N ARG A 250 -7.91 8.53 -12.72
CA ARG A 250 -7.48 7.13 -12.74
C ARG A 250 -8.09 6.31 -13.87
N LEU A 251 -9.12 6.84 -14.53
CA LEU A 251 -9.66 6.29 -15.78
C LEU A 251 -8.82 6.66 -17.00
N ARG A 252 -7.99 7.71 -16.93
CA ARG A 252 -7.07 8.09 -18.02
C ARG A 252 -6.07 6.97 -18.30
N SER A 253 -6.26 6.24 -19.40
CA SER A 253 -5.44 5.07 -19.75
C SER A 253 -5.45 4.83 -21.27
N VAL A 254 -4.32 4.36 -21.80
CA VAL A 254 -4.23 3.81 -23.17
C VAL A 254 -4.50 2.30 -23.19
N ALA A 255 -4.47 1.66 -22.02
CA ALA A 255 -4.82 0.25 -21.85
C ALA A 255 -6.28 0.12 -21.38
N PRO A 256 -6.98 -0.98 -21.71
CA PRO A 256 -8.34 -1.21 -21.22
C PRO A 256 -8.39 -1.23 -19.69
N VAL A 257 -9.42 -0.56 -19.14
CA VAL A 257 -9.63 -0.37 -17.70
C VAL A 257 -10.81 -1.22 -17.22
N GLY A 258 -10.61 -1.93 -16.11
CA GLY A 258 -11.67 -2.59 -15.35
C GLY A 258 -11.68 -2.14 -13.89
N ALA A 259 -12.52 -2.76 -13.07
CA ALA A 259 -12.62 -2.44 -11.64
C ALA A 259 -12.87 -3.69 -10.78
N MET A 260 -12.34 -3.69 -9.56
CA MET A 260 -12.70 -4.67 -8.52
C MET A 260 -14.05 -4.27 -7.89
N LEU A 261 -14.96 -5.25 -7.73
CA LEU A 261 -16.28 -5.04 -7.15
C LEU A 261 -16.56 -6.13 -6.11
N SER A 262 -16.32 -5.84 -4.84
CA SER A 262 -16.63 -6.76 -3.74
C SER A 262 -18.05 -6.61 -3.17
N GLY A 263 -18.83 -5.63 -3.62
CA GLY A 263 -20.10 -5.27 -2.98
C GLY A 263 -19.94 -4.52 -1.66
N GLY A 264 -18.70 -4.27 -1.21
CA GLY A 264 -18.40 -3.38 -0.09
C GLY A 264 -18.56 -1.91 -0.46
N LEU A 265 -18.73 -1.04 0.54
CA LEU A 265 -18.95 0.40 0.33
C LEU A 265 -17.87 1.04 -0.55
N ASP A 266 -16.60 0.69 -0.34
CA ASP A 266 -15.47 1.35 -0.99
C ASP A 266 -15.36 0.94 -2.48
N SER A 267 -15.36 -0.35 -2.79
CA SER A 267 -15.30 -0.83 -4.18
C SER A 267 -16.53 -0.40 -4.97
N SER A 268 -17.72 -0.46 -4.36
CA SER A 268 -18.97 0.00 -4.98
C SER A 268 -18.96 1.50 -5.24
N SER A 269 -18.38 2.31 -4.33
CA SER A 269 -18.20 3.75 -4.55
C SER A 269 -17.32 4.03 -5.78
N VAL A 270 -16.20 3.31 -5.92
CA VAL A 270 -15.32 3.44 -7.10
C VAL A 270 -16.05 3.06 -8.38
N VAL A 271 -16.73 1.90 -8.39
CA VAL A 271 -17.43 1.40 -9.59
C VAL A 271 -18.59 2.30 -9.99
N CYS A 272 -19.44 2.75 -9.04
CA CYS A 272 -20.58 3.61 -9.34
C CYS A 272 -20.14 4.98 -9.89
N VAL A 273 -19.07 5.57 -9.32
CA VAL A 273 -18.52 6.84 -9.84
C VAL A 273 -17.84 6.62 -11.19
N ALA A 274 -17.05 5.54 -11.37
CA ALA A 274 -16.42 5.23 -12.66
C ALA A 274 -17.45 5.02 -13.77
N ARG A 275 -18.57 4.34 -13.46
CA ARG A 275 -19.71 4.19 -14.37
C ARG A 275 -20.31 5.54 -14.75
N GLN A 276 -20.49 6.44 -13.79
CA GLN A 276 -21.00 7.80 -14.04
C GLN A 276 -20.05 8.61 -14.93
N GLU A 277 -18.75 8.58 -14.65
CA GLU A 277 -17.74 9.28 -15.44
C GLU A 277 -17.64 8.77 -16.89
N ARG A 278 -17.98 7.48 -17.13
CA ARG A 278 -18.00 6.87 -18.48
C ARG A 278 -19.35 6.91 -19.17
N ALA A 279 -20.39 7.45 -18.55
CA ALA A 279 -21.75 7.45 -19.10
C ALA A 279 -21.90 8.16 -20.47
N ALA A 280 -20.94 9.02 -20.84
CA ALA A 280 -20.91 9.65 -22.16
C ALA A 280 -20.56 8.64 -23.29
N ASP A 281 -19.86 7.54 -22.98
CA ASP A 281 -19.48 6.47 -23.90
C ASP A 281 -20.43 5.27 -23.73
N ALA A 282 -21.72 5.46 -23.95
CA ALA A 282 -22.81 4.54 -23.62
C ALA A 282 -22.67 3.10 -24.17
N ASN A 283 -21.74 2.84 -25.08
CA ASN A 283 -21.54 1.54 -25.73
C ASN A 283 -20.44 0.69 -25.08
N GLU A 284 -19.67 1.20 -24.12
CA GLU A 284 -18.56 0.47 -23.52
C GLU A 284 -18.85 0.13 -22.06
N LEU A 285 -19.15 -1.16 -21.80
CA LEU A 285 -19.35 -1.68 -20.45
C LEU A 285 -18.04 -1.65 -19.66
N LEU A 286 -18.11 -1.31 -18.36
CA LEU A 286 -16.96 -1.40 -17.46
C LEU A 286 -16.80 -2.85 -16.96
N PRO A 287 -15.72 -3.57 -17.33
CA PRO A 287 -15.46 -4.90 -16.78
C PRO A 287 -15.25 -4.83 -15.27
N THR A 288 -16.00 -5.66 -14.53
CA THR A 288 -15.89 -5.75 -13.06
C THR A 288 -15.57 -7.15 -12.60
N PHE A 289 -14.76 -7.26 -11.54
CA PHE A 289 -14.31 -8.54 -10.99
C PHE A 289 -14.75 -8.67 -9.55
N SER A 290 -15.52 -9.73 -9.25
CA SER A 290 -16.06 -10.03 -7.93
C SER A 290 -15.60 -11.40 -7.46
N LEU A 291 -15.04 -11.48 -6.25
CA LEU A 291 -14.79 -12.75 -5.57
C LEU A 291 -16.10 -13.33 -5.07
N ILE A 292 -16.31 -14.61 -5.28
CA ILE A 292 -17.45 -15.38 -4.78
C ILE A 292 -16.95 -16.54 -3.93
N PHE A 293 -17.76 -16.97 -2.96
CA PHE A 293 -17.39 -18.03 -2.01
C PHE A 293 -18.55 -19.04 -1.86
N PRO A 294 -18.81 -19.88 -2.89
CA PRO A 294 -19.94 -20.80 -2.89
C PRO A 294 -19.94 -21.79 -1.72
N GLN A 295 -18.75 -22.21 -1.26
CA GLN A 295 -18.57 -23.16 -0.17
C GLN A 295 -18.45 -22.48 1.20
N THR A 296 -18.32 -21.16 1.24
CA THR A 296 -18.19 -20.36 2.47
C THR A 296 -19.19 -19.19 2.43
N PRO A 297 -20.52 -19.46 2.56
CA PRO A 297 -21.56 -18.43 2.40
C PRO A 297 -21.38 -17.20 3.30
N ALA A 298 -20.76 -17.36 4.47
CA ALA A 298 -20.46 -16.24 5.38
C ALA A 298 -19.39 -15.28 4.82
N ALA A 299 -18.64 -15.67 3.78
CA ALA A 299 -17.67 -14.85 3.08
C ALA A 299 -18.21 -14.34 1.74
N ASP A 300 -19.33 -14.84 1.25
CA ASP A 300 -19.90 -14.49 -0.05
C ASP A 300 -20.65 -13.16 0.04
N GLU A 301 -20.20 -12.18 -0.72
CA GLU A 301 -20.80 -10.84 -0.81
C GLU A 301 -21.50 -10.61 -2.16
N ARG A 302 -21.76 -11.68 -2.91
CA ARG A 302 -22.32 -11.63 -4.26
C ARG A 302 -23.62 -10.83 -4.35
N GLU A 303 -24.50 -10.92 -3.37
CA GLU A 303 -25.77 -10.18 -3.34
C GLU A 303 -25.57 -8.66 -3.42
N TYR A 304 -24.53 -8.13 -2.73
CA TYR A 304 -24.21 -6.70 -2.76
C TYR A 304 -23.54 -6.28 -4.07
N ALA A 305 -22.67 -7.14 -4.61
CA ALA A 305 -22.07 -6.91 -5.92
C ALA A 305 -23.14 -6.92 -7.00
N GLN A 306 -24.11 -7.85 -6.93
CA GLN A 306 -25.24 -7.94 -7.86
C GLN A 306 -26.10 -6.68 -7.81
N ALA A 307 -26.40 -6.15 -6.63
CA ALA A 307 -27.16 -4.90 -6.52
C ALA A 307 -26.49 -3.72 -7.26
N VAL A 308 -25.14 -3.68 -7.32
CA VAL A 308 -24.40 -2.67 -8.12
C VAL A 308 -24.48 -2.98 -9.61
N ILE A 309 -24.38 -4.26 -9.99
CA ILE A 309 -24.46 -4.74 -11.39
C ILE A 309 -25.82 -4.45 -11.99
N ASP A 310 -26.91 -4.65 -11.24
CA ASP A 310 -28.29 -4.40 -11.66
C ASP A 310 -28.54 -2.93 -12.07
N GLY A 311 -27.68 -2.01 -11.62
CA GLY A 311 -27.70 -0.62 -12.08
C GLY A 311 -27.23 -0.41 -13.53
N GLY A 312 -26.81 -1.48 -14.23
CA GLY A 312 -26.38 -1.46 -15.64
C GLY A 312 -24.98 -0.87 -15.88
N GLY A 313 -24.55 -0.85 -17.14
CA GLY A 313 -23.25 -0.28 -17.57
C GLY A 313 -22.02 -1.07 -17.15
N LEU A 314 -22.17 -2.31 -16.65
CA LEU A 314 -21.07 -3.16 -16.14
C LEU A 314 -21.05 -4.50 -16.88
N GLU A 315 -19.85 -5.07 -17.06
CA GLU A 315 -19.60 -6.43 -17.53
C GLU A 315 -19.05 -7.26 -16.36
N PRO A 316 -19.89 -8.07 -15.66
CA PRO A 316 -19.48 -8.76 -14.45
C PRO A 316 -18.68 -10.03 -14.73
N HIS A 317 -17.58 -10.21 -13.98
CA HIS A 317 -16.77 -11.44 -13.93
C HIS A 317 -16.66 -11.91 -12.50
N PHE A 318 -17.01 -13.18 -12.26
CA PHE A 318 -16.91 -13.80 -10.94
C PHE A 318 -15.67 -14.69 -10.87
N VAL A 319 -14.93 -14.59 -9.76
CA VAL A 319 -13.73 -15.37 -9.45
C VAL A 319 -14.00 -16.20 -8.21
N ASP A 320 -13.83 -17.51 -8.31
CA ASP A 320 -14.07 -18.43 -7.17
C ASP A 320 -12.94 -18.32 -6.15
N GLY A 321 -13.23 -17.66 -5.02
CA GLY A 321 -12.30 -17.49 -3.90
C GLY A 321 -12.13 -18.73 -3.04
N ASP A 322 -13.07 -19.67 -3.11
CA ASP A 322 -12.97 -20.96 -2.39
C ASP A 322 -11.99 -21.95 -3.05
N ALA A 323 -11.65 -21.72 -4.33
CA ALA A 323 -10.67 -22.54 -5.06
C ALA A 323 -9.22 -22.01 -4.94
N VAL A 324 -9.01 -20.86 -4.30
CA VAL A 324 -7.71 -20.17 -4.30
C VAL A 324 -6.76 -20.74 -3.25
N SER A 325 -5.55 -21.10 -3.67
CA SER A 325 -4.46 -21.46 -2.75
C SER A 325 -3.86 -20.22 -2.05
N PRO A 326 -3.75 -20.19 -0.70
CA PRO A 326 -3.18 -19.07 0.04
C PRO A 326 -1.68 -18.80 -0.18
N LEU A 327 -0.96 -19.72 -0.80
CA LEU A 327 0.44 -19.56 -1.19
C LEU A 327 0.63 -19.55 -2.72
N VAL A 328 -0.46 -19.36 -3.50
CA VAL A 328 -0.38 -19.27 -4.97
C VAL A 328 0.65 -18.22 -5.38
N GLY A 329 1.56 -18.61 -6.26
CA GLY A 329 2.58 -17.70 -6.80
C GLY A 329 3.63 -17.22 -5.79
N ILE A 330 3.73 -17.83 -4.58
CA ILE A 330 4.61 -17.34 -3.50
C ILE A 330 6.08 -17.24 -3.94
N ASP A 331 6.61 -18.21 -4.66
CA ASP A 331 8.02 -18.19 -5.09
C ASP A 331 8.30 -17.00 -6.01
N ARG A 332 7.37 -16.74 -6.95
CA ARG A 332 7.46 -15.59 -7.84
C ARG A 332 7.28 -14.25 -7.10
N LEU A 333 6.38 -14.20 -6.14
CA LEU A 333 6.17 -13.01 -5.32
C LEU A 333 7.39 -12.70 -4.45
N LEU A 334 8.00 -13.71 -3.83
CA LEU A 334 9.22 -13.55 -3.04
C LEU A 334 10.39 -13.10 -3.91
N ALA A 335 10.53 -13.64 -5.14
CA ALA A 335 11.54 -13.21 -6.09
C ALA A 335 11.36 -11.75 -6.51
N LEU A 336 10.13 -11.34 -6.86
CA LEU A 336 9.81 -9.97 -7.28
C LEU A 336 9.90 -8.95 -6.13
N ALA A 337 9.45 -9.35 -4.93
CA ALA A 337 9.56 -8.50 -3.75
C ALA A 337 10.98 -8.43 -3.19
N GLY A 338 11.79 -9.48 -3.40
CA GLY A 338 13.13 -9.62 -2.84
C GLY A 338 13.17 -9.79 -1.32
N GLN A 339 12.02 -9.91 -0.67
CA GLN A 339 11.87 -10.00 0.78
C GLN A 339 10.54 -10.67 1.17
N PRO A 340 10.40 -11.23 2.39
CA PRO A 340 9.14 -11.78 2.85
C PRO A 340 8.09 -10.68 3.03
N TYR A 341 6.84 -11.07 2.94
CA TYR A 341 5.71 -10.15 3.01
C TYR A 341 4.61 -10.65 3.95
N TRP A 342 3.78 -9.72 4.40
CA TRP A 342 2.56 -10.01 5.11
C TRP A 342 1.35 -9.69 4.23
N GLY A 343 0.53 -10.69 3.93
CA GLY A 343 -0.67 -10.51 3.11
C GLY A 343 -1.34 -11.84 2.78
N PRO A 344 -1.91 -12.55 3.79
CA PRO A 344 -2.50 -13.88 3.54
C PRO A 344 -3.70 -13.86 2.61
N SER A 345 -4.35 -12.71 2.40
CA SER A 345 -5.42 -12.52 1.42
C SER A 345 -4.93 -12.10 0.02
N LEU A 346 -3.62 -11.94 -0.16
CA LEU A 346 -3.06 -11.52 -1.45
C LEU A 346 -3.35 -12.52 -2.58
N CYS A 347 -3.48 -13.80 -2.23
CA CYS A 347 -3.88 -14.85 -3.17
C CYS A 347 -5.21 -14.55 -3.88
N LEU A 348 -6.16 -13.90 -3.20
CA LEU A 348 -7.45 -13.51 -3.77
C LEU A 348 -7.28 -12.41 -4.83
N GLN A 349 -6.42 -11.41 -4.55
CA GLN A 349 -6.07 -10.40 -5.54
C GLN A 349 -5.26 -11.00 -6.70
N TRP A 350 -4.39 -11.96 -6.41
CA TRP A 350 -3.64 -12.68 -7.44
C TRP A 350 -4.55 -13.28 -8.50
N GLU A 351 -5.58 -14.03 -8.09
CA GLU A 351 -6.54 -14.62 -9.03
C GLU A 351 -7.40 -13.56 -9.73
N THR A 352 -7.73 -12.47 -9.05
CA THR A 352 -8.43 -11.35 -9.67
C THR A 352 -7.56 -10.69 -10.77
N TYR A 353 -6.27 -10.47 -10.52
CA TYR A 353 -5.34 -9.95 -11.53
C TYR A 353 -5.15 -10.93 -12.71
N ALA A 354 -5.08 -12.24 -12.43
CA ALA A 354 -5.04 -13.27 -13.47
C ALA A 354 -6.29 -13.24 -14.34
N ALA A 355 -7.48 -13.12 -13.74
CA ALA A 355 -8.74 -13.00 -14.46
C ALA A 355 -8.80 -11.73 -15.32
N ALA A 356 -8.40 -10.58 -14.76
CA ALA A 356 -8.34 -9.32 -15.49
C ALA A 356 -7.38 -9.39 -16.69
N ARG A 357 -6.22 -10.03 -16.52
CA ARG A 357 -5.25 -10.26 -17.62
C ARG A 357 -5.82 -11.12 -18.72
N ARG A 358 -6.54 -12.20 -18.40
CA ARG A 358 -7.23 -13.06 -19.41
C ARG A 358 -8.23 -12.27 -20.24
N ARG A 359 -8.79 -11.19 -19.71
CA ARG A 359 -9.69 -10.25 -20.44
C ARG A 359 -8.94 -9.12 -21.16
N GLY A 360 -7.62 -9.17 -21.21
CA GLY A 360 -6.81 -8.19 -21.92
C GLY A 360 -6.68 -6.84 -21.21
N LEU A 361 -7.12 -6.72 -19.95
CA LEU A 361 -7.01 -5.46 -19.21
C LEU A 361 -5.55 -5.13 -18.87
N GLY A 362 -5.26 -3.85 -18.80
CA GLY A 362 -3.96 -3.31 -18.36
C GLY A 362 -4.05 -2.51 -17.08
N VAL A 363 -5.25 -2.05 -16.71
CA VAL A 363 -5.52 -1.24 -15.53
C VAL A 363 -6.71 -1.80 -14.77
N LEU A 364 -6.64 -1.77 -13.42
CA LEU A 364 -7.73 -2.20 -12.56
C LEU A 364 -7.95 -1.18 -11.44
N LEU A 365 -9.14 -0.58 -11.38
CA LEU A 365 -9.54 0.30 -10.28
C LEU A 365 -9.83 -0.54 -9.04
N ASP A 366 -9.38 -0.09 -7.88
CA ASP A 366 -9.52 -0.79 -6.60
C ASP A 366 -9.99 0.16 -5.50
N GLY A 367 -10.95 -0.27 -4.69
CA GLY A 367 -11.49 0.46 -3.54
C GLY A 367 -10.58 0.46 -2.30
N THR A 368 -9.40 -0.14 -2.41
CA THR A 368 -8.43 -0.20 -1.32
C THR A 368 -8.07 1.20 -0.81
N GLY A 369 -7.94 1.33 0.51
CA GLY A 369 -7.66 2.61 1.18
C GLY A 369 -8.92 3.29 1.72
N GLY A 370 -10.13 2.96 1.25
CA GLY A 370 -11.36 3.61 1.67
C GLY A 370 -11.59 3.53 3.18
N ASP A 371 -11.52 2.34 3.75
CA ASP A 371 -11.65 2.12 5.20
C ASP A 371 -10.63 2.94 6.01
N GLN A 372 -9.39 3.02 5.53
CA GLN A 372 -8.28 3.68 6.23
C GLN A 372 -8.33 5.20 6.07
N VAL A 373 -8.53 5.68 4.85
CA VAL A 373 -8.50 7.12 4.52
C VAL A 373 -9.73 7.83 5.09
N VAL A 374 -10.92 7.25 4.92
CA VAL A 374 -12.14 7.85 5.47
C VAL A 374 -12.22 7.66 6.98
N SER A 375 -11.72 6.53 7.50
CA SER A 375 -11.83 6.08 8.89
C SER A 375 -13.27 5.69 9.30
N PHE A 376 -13.37 4.82 10.27
CA PHE A 376 -14.66 4.46 10.91
C PHE A 376 -15.20 5.56 11.82
N GLY A 377 -14.38 6.57 12.15
CA GLY A 377 -14.77 7.70 13.00
C GLY A 377 -14.94 7.36 14.49
N LEU A 378 -14.46 6.21 14.95
CA LEU A 378 -14.59 5.80 16.36
C LEU A 378 -13.89 6.76 17.33
N GLU A 379 -12.96 7.57 16.83
CA GLU A 379 -12.32 8.66 17.57
C GLU A 379 -13.32 9.71 18.09
N LEU A 380 -14.49 9.85 17.44
CA LEU A 380 -15.59 10.69 17.93
C LEU A 380 -15.98 10.34 19.37
N LEU A 381 -16.01 9.04 19.70
CA LEU A 381 -16.35 8.60 21.06
C LEU A 381 -15.37 9.15 22.09
N THR A 382 -14.08 9.23 21.75
CA THR A 382 -13.06 9.85 22.60
C THR A 382 -13.30 11.35 22.76
N GLU A 383 -13.60 12.05 21.66
CA GLU A 383 -13.86 13.50 21.72
C GLU A 383 -15.10 13.83 22.52
N LEU A 384 -16.18 13.06 22.34
CA LEU A 384 -17.41 13.24 23.13
C LEU A 384 -17.16 13.01 24.62
N ALA A 385 -16.40 11.96 24.98
CA ALA A 385 -16.02 11.70 26.36
C ALA A 385 -15.16 12.83 26.94
N MET A 386 -14.17 13.31 26.22
CA MET A 386 -13.28 14.40 26.64
C MET A 386 -14.01 15.74 26.81
N ARG A 387 -15.07 15.98 26.04
CA ARG A 387 -15.92 17.18 26.10
C ARG A 387 -17.07 17.03 27.10
N GLY A 388 -17.17 15.90 27.82
CA GLY A 388 -18.26 15.64 28.78
C GLY A 388 -19.64 15.43 28.12
N ARG A 389 -19.71 15.18 26.80
CA ARG A 389 -20.98 15.01 26.07
C ARG A 389 -21.50 13.56 26.17
N TRP A 390 -21.78 13.13 27.42
CA TRP A 390 -22.11 11.74 27.73
C TRP A 390 -23.40 11.23 27.06
N VAL A 391 -24.41 12.07 26.87
CA VAL A 391 -25.66 11.71 26.20
C VAL A 391 -25.40 11.42 24.73
N ALA A 392 -24.62 12.27 24.03
CA ALA A 392 -24.24 12.05 22.65
C ALA A 392 -23.38 10.79 22.52
N LEU A 393 -22.41 10.59 23.42
CA LEU A 393 -21.60 9.37 23.49
C LEU A 393 -22.47 8.12 23.62
N GLY A 394 -23.44 8.12 24.53
CA GLY A 394 -24.36 7.00 24.72
C GLY A 394 -25.20 6.70 23.49
N ARG A 395 -25.67 7.74 22.78
CA ARG A 395 -26.41 7.58 21.52
C ARG A 395 -25.55 6.94 20.41
N GLU A 396 -24.30 7.41 20.24
CA GLU A 396 -23.39 6.82 19.22
C GLU A 396 -23.02 5.38 19.57
N ILE A 397 -22.74 5.05 20.82
CA ILE A 397 -22.47 3.68 21.26
C ILE A 397 -23.69 2.77 21.04
N ALA A 398 -24.89 3.23 21.38
CA ALA A 398 -26.13 2.48 21.15
C ALA A 398 -26.36 2.23 19.64
N GLY A 399 -26.09 3.25 18.82
CA GLY A 399 -26.14 3.13 17.36
C GLY A 399 -25.14 2.14 16.79
N LEU A 400 -23.87 2.21 17.20
CA LEU A 400 -22.82 1.29 16.78
C LEU A 400 -23.13 -0.17 17.20
N ARG A 401 -23.67 -0.35 18.40
CA ARG A 401 -24.10 -1.66 18.87
C ARG A 401 -25.23 -2.23 18.01
N ARG A 402 -26.24 -1.42 17.72
CA ARG A 402 -27.40 -1.84 16.91
C ARG A 402 -27.01 -2.15 15.47
N ASN A 403 -26.17 -1.28 14.88
CA ASN A 403 -25.86 -1.35 13.45
C ASN A 403 -24.74 -2.37 13.15
N PHE A 404 -23.72 -2.47 14.00
CA PHE A 404 -22.52 -3.26 13.74
C PHE A 404 -22.24 -4.35 14.78
N GLY A 405 -23.08 -4.50 15.82
CA GLY A 405 -22.87 -5.50 16.87
C GLY A 405 -21.68 -5.21 17.81
N PHE A 406 -21.10 -4.01 17.79
CA PHE A 406 -19.98 -3.69 18.68
C PHE A 406 -20.36 -3.83 20.15
N GLY A 407 -19.53 -4.50 20.94
CA GLY A 407 -19.72 -4.62 22.37
C GLY A 407 -19.63 -3.24 23.05
N ALA A 408 -20.67 -2.84 23.80
CA ALA A 408 -20.68 -1.53 24.48
C ALA A 408 -19.49 -1.37 25.45
N GLY A 409 -19.15 -2.43 26.19
CA GLY A 409 -17.99 -2.45 27.09
C GLY A 409 -16.65 -2.24 26.37
N TYR A 410 -16.50 -2.81 25.18
CA TYR A 410 -15.33 -2.60 24.31
C TYR A 410 -15.21 -1.13 23.90
N LEU A 411 -16.31 -0.52 23.40
CA LEU A 411 -16.33 0.86 22.96
C LEU A 411 -16.07 1.83 24.12
N LEU A 412 -16.76 1.66 25.26
CA LEU A 412 -16.57 2.48 26.46
C LEU A 412 -15.14 2.39 26.99
N ARG A 413 -14.63 1.16 27.16
CA ARG A 413 -13.28 0.95 27.71
C ARG A 413 -12.18 1.40 26.77
N GLY A 414 -12.32 1.13 25.46
CA GLY A 414 -11.31 1.44 24.45
C GLY A 414 -11.25 2.91 24.07
N TYR A 415 -12.41 3.50 23.82
CA TYR A 415 -12.50 4.84 23.20
C TYR A 415 -12.95 5.94 24.15
N ALA A 416 -13.71 5.63 25.22
CA ALA A 416 -14.17 6.66 26.16
C ALA A 416 -13.31 6.72 27.43
N ILE A 417 -13.05 5.59 28.10
CA ILE A 417 -12.37 5.57 29.41
C ILE A 417 -10.85 5.57 29.25
N SER A 418 -10.30 4.67 28.42
CA SER A 418 -8.86 4.51 28.27
C SER A 418 -8.11 5.81 27.88
N PRO A 419 -8.65 6.67 27.01
CA PRO A 419 -8.03 7.96 26.68
C PRO A 419 -8.02 8.98 27.83
N LEU A 420 -8.94 8.86 28.81
CA LEU A 420 -9.04 9.74 29.96
C LEU A 420 -8.05 9.36 31.08
N ILE A 421 -7.55 8.11 31.09
CA ILE A 421 -6.58 7.67 32.09
C ILE A 421 -5.27 8.46 31.94
N PRO A 422 -4.72 9.07 33.02
CA PRO A 422 -3.44 9.76 32.97
C PRO A 422 -2.28 8.87 32.49
N GLU A 423 -1.35 9.44 31.75
CA GLU A 423 -0.24 8.69 31.13
C GLU A 423 0.60 7.86 32.13
N PRO A 424 0.91 8.33 33.36
CA PRO A 424 1.62 7.50 34.33
C PRO A 424 0.90 6.20 34.65
N LEU A 425 -0.42 6.26 34.87
CA LEU A 425 -1.24 5.07 35.16
C LEU A 425 -1.37 4.15 33.94
N ARG A 426 -1.43 4.73 32.73
CA ARG A 426 -1.37 3.95 31.49
C ARG A 426 -0.05 3.21 31.33
N ARG A 427 1.09 3.82 31.70
CA ARG A 427 2.41 3.17 31.67
C ARG A 427 2.49 1.98 32.61
N VAL A 428 1.99 2.13 33.85
CA VAL A 428 1.91 1.02 34.80
C VAL A 428 1.06 -0.12 34.27
N ARG A 429 -0.16 0.16 33.80
CA ARG A 429 -1.05 -0.85 33.22
C ARG A 429 -0.44 -1.56 32.01
N ARG A 430 0.25 -0.81 31.11
CA ARG A 430 0.96 -1.41 29.97
C ARG A 430 2.10 -2.31 30.41
N ARG A 431 2.82 -1.96 31.46
CA ARG A 431 3.92 -2.77 32.01
C ARG A 431 3.39 -4.11 32.52
N TRP A 432 2.22 -4.12 33.17
CA TRP A 432 1.53 -5.33 33.61
C TRP A 432 0.99 -6.19 32.44
N GLN A 433 0.41 -5.56 31.43
CA GLN A 433 -0.12 -6.26 30.26
C GLN A 433 0.99 -6.78 29.32
N ARG A 434 2.16 -6.14 29.31
CA ARG A 434 3.29 -6.55 28.49
C ARG A 434 3.80 -7.97 28.80
N GLY A 435 3.85 -8.38 30.05
CA GLY A 435 4.26 -9.74 30.41
C GLY A 435 3.39 -10.83 29.76
N ALA A 436 2.07 -10.67 29.80
CA ALA A 436 1.12 -11.62 29.22
C ALA A 436 1.05 -11.52 27.67
N MET A 437 1.10 -10.31 27.11
CA MET A 437 1.11 -10.10 25.66
C MET A 437 2.45 -10.48 25.02
N GLN A 438 3.55 -10.30 25.69
CA GLN A 438 4.88 -10.62 25.18
C GLN A 438 5.08 -12.12 25.05
N GLN A 439 4.61 -12.93 26.02
CA GLN A 439 4.61 -14.40 25.89
C GLN A 439 3.70 -14.90 24.75
N GLN A 440 2.58 -14.24 24.48
CA GLN A 440 1.71 -14.58 23.35
C GLN A 440 2.20 -14.01 22.01
N ALA A 441 2.96 -12.91 22.03
CA ALA A 441 3.41 -12.22 20.82
C ALA A 441 4.70 -12.76 20.21
N THR A 442 5.58 -13.36 21.04
CA THR A 442 6.90 -13.90 20.59
C THR A 442 6.86 -15.32 20.07
N GLY A 443 5.69 -15.85 19.76
CA GLY A 443 5.34 -17.26 19.56
C GLY A 443 6.34 -18.16 18.81
N PHE A 444 7.12 -17.63 17.86
CA PHE A 444 8.05 -18.44 17.06
C PHE A 444 9.40 -17.77 16.86
N ILE A 445 9.85 -16.96 17.82
CA ILE A 445 11.18 -16.32 17.77
C ILE A 445 12.17 -17.17 18.54
N ALA A 446 13.31 -17.50 17.94
CA ALA A 446 14.39 -18.23 18.60
C ALA A 446 14.88 -17.47 19.85
N ALA A 447 15.04 -18.17 20.98
CA ALA A 447 15.43 -17.55 22.25
C ALA A 447 16.76 -16.78 22.20
N PRO A 448 17.82 -17.27 21.52
CA PRO A 448 19.06 -16.51 21.36
C PRO A 448 18.86 -15.21 20.57
N PHE A 449 17.99 -15.21 19.56
CA PHE A 449 17.67 -14.02 18.77
C PHE A 449 16.87 -13.02 19.60
N ALA A 450 15.84 -13.48 20.33
CA ALA A 450 15.06 -12.64 21.24
C ALA A 450 15.95 -11.94 22.28
N ALA A 451 16.97 -12.63 22.81
CA ALA A 451 17.92 -12.05 23.76
C ALA A 451 18.78 -10.92 23.14
N ARG A 452 19.15 -11.01 21.85
CA ARG A 452 19.91 -9.97 21.14
C ARG A 452 19.11 -8.70 20.88
N LEU A 453 17.78 -8.81 20.75
CA LEU A 453 16.93 -7.68 20.34
C LEU A 453 16.76 -6.59 21.40
N GLY A 454 17.01 -6.90 22.68
CA GLY A 454 16.80 -5.96 23.77
C GLY A 454 15.32 -5.51 23.92
N GLU A 455 15.06 -4.58 24.86
CA GLU A 455 13.71 -4.00 25.03
C GLU A 455 13.40 -3.01 23.90
N ARG A 456 12.53 -3.39 22.97
CA ARG A 456 11.98 -2.45 21.97
C ARG A 456 11.03 -1.47 22.64
N ARG A 457 11.42 -0.22 22.72
CA ARG A 457 10.55 0.88 23.15
C ARG A 457 9.62 1.27 22.00
N GLN A 458 8.37 0.81 22.05
CA GLN A 458 7.32 1.39 21.20
C GLN A 458 6.98 2.80 21.71
N PRO A 459 6.98 3.83 20.85
CA PRO A 459 6.52 5.15 21.24
C PRO A 459 5.06 5.06 21.71
N ALA A 460 4.80 5.60 22.89
CA ALA A 460 3.44 5.63 23.42
C ALA A 460 2.58 6.61 22.59
N PRO A 461 1.39 6.22 22.11
CA PRO A 461 0.45 7.19 21.55
C PRO A 461 0.10 8.22 22.64
N GLY A 462 0.55 9.46 22.45
CA GLY A 462 0.24 10.58 23.34
C GLY A 462 -1.26 10.94 23.32
N ARG A 463 -1.66 11.90 24.16
CA ARG A 463 -2.99 12.57 24.05
C ARG A 463 -3.00 13.42 22.79
N ARG A 464 -3.36 12.81 21.65
CA ARG A 464 -3.52 13.50 20.38
C ARG A 464 -5.00 13.69 20.09
N ALA A 465 -5.36 14.77 19.40
CA ALA A 465 -6.70 14.91 18.81
C ALA A 465 -7.03 13.69 17.92
N ALA A 466 -8.31 13.42 17.71
CA ALA A 466 -8.74 12.30 16.87
C ALA A 466 -8.08 12.33 15.49
N ARG A 467 -8.05 13.50 14.88
CA ARG A 467 -7.41 13.78 13.60
C ARG A 467 -5.92 13.43 13.61
N ASP A 468 -5.18 13.85 14.63
CA ASP A 468 -3.74 13.59 14.74
C ASP A 468 -3.44 12.09 14.96
N ARG A 469 -4.35 11.37 15.65
CA ARG A 469 -4.26 9.91 15.79
C ARG A 469 -4.45 9.22 14.45
N HIS A 470 -5.46 9.63 13.68
CA HIS A 470 -5.72 9.11 12.35
C HIS A 470 -4.50 9.34 11.44
N ALA A 471 -4.00 10.58 11.37
CA ALA A 471 -2.81 10.93 10.59
C ALA A 471 -1.56 10.12 10.99
N ALA A 472 -1.39 9.81 12.28
CA ALA A 472 -0.24 9.05 12.79
C ALA A 472 -0.31 7.54 12.49
N THR A 473 -1.52 6.97 12.34
CA THR A 473 -1.70 5.53 12.09
C THR A 473 -1.86 5.18 10.60
N LEU A 474 -2.33 6.14 9.79
CA LEU A 474 -2.62 5.94 8.38
C LEU A 474 -1.43 5.39 7.56
N PRO A 475 -0.19 5.89 7.72
CA PRO A 475 0.95 5.37 6.94
C PRO A 475 1.16 3.87 7.09
N GLN A 476 1.02 3.33 8.31
CA GLN A 476 1.16 1.90 8.60
C GLN A 476 0.08 1.05 7.92
N GLN A 477 -1.08 1.64 7.67
CA GLN A 477 -2.24 0.96 7.09
C GLN A 477 -2.23 0.97 5.57
N LEU A 478 -1.42 1.84 4.94
CA LEU A 478 -1.36 2.02 3.49
C LEU A 478 -0.20 1.28 2.80
N LEU A 479 0.56 0.46 3.53
CA LEU A 479 1.66 -0.30 2.94
C LEU A 479 1.13 -1.31 1.90
N ARG A 480 1.55 -1.16 0.62
CA ARG A 480 1.02 -1.91 -0.54
C ARG A 480 2.08 -2.57 -1.41
N ASP A 481 3.34 -2.58 -1.01
CA ASP A 481 4.47 -3.04 -1.82
C ASP A 481 4.19 -4.37 -2.53
N VAL A 482 3.68 -5.35 -1.79
CA VAL A 482 3.46 -6.70 -2.31
C VAL A 482 2.27 -6.79 -3.26
N PHE A 483 1.25 -5.91 -3.10
CA PHE A 483 0.09 -5.89 -4.01
C PHE A 483 0.48 -5.41 -5.40
N ASP A 484 1.34 -4.39 -5.47
CA ASP A 484 1.88 -3.89 -6.73
C ASP A 484 2.78 -4.92 -7.42
N GLN A 485 3.56 -5.70 -6.66
CA GLN A 485 4.37 -6.78 -7.20
C GLN A 485 3.48 -7.92 -7.75
N ALA A 486 2.42 -8.28 -7.01
CA ALA A 486 1.45 -9.27 -7.46
C ALA A 486 0.76 -8.84 -8.77
N ALA A 487 0.30 -7.60 -8.85
CA ALA A 487 -0.33 -7.05 -10.05
C ALA A 487 0.65 -6.99 -11.24
N ALA A 488 1.90 -6.58 -10.99
CA ALA A 488 2.95 -6.53 -12.00
C ALA A 488 3.22 -7.89 -12.64
N THR A 489 3.08 -9.00 -11.87
CA THR A 489 3.21 -10.37 -12.40
C THR A 489 2.28 -10.64 -13.57
N PHE A 490 1.11 -10.02 -13.60
CA PHE A 490 0.12 -10.15 -14.67
C PHE A 490 0.14 -8.97 -15.64
N GLY A 491 1.06 -8.04 -15.47
CA GLY A 491 1.05 -6.82 -16.24
C GLY A 491 -0.23 -5.99 -16.00
N ILE A 492 -0.75 -5.96 -14.80
CA ILE A 492 -1.87 -5.10 -14.38
C ILE A 492 -1.32 -3.92 -13.58
N GLU A 493 -1.88 -2.73 -13.80
CA GLU A 493 -1.66 -1.56 -12.96
C GLU A 493 -2.88 -1.34 -12.05
N PRO A 494 -2.79 -1.64 -10.75
CA PRO A 494 -3.85 -1.28 -9.82
C PRO A 494 -3.83 0.23 -9.59
N ARG A 495 -5.01 0.84 -9.55
CA ARG A 495 -5.20 2.26 -9.27
C ARG A 495 -6.21 2.45 -8.14
N TYR A 496 -5.86 3.30 -7.19
CA TYR A 496 -6.53 3.44 -5.91
C TYR A 496 -7.15 4.85 -5.76
N PRO A 497 -8.43 5.08 -6.16
CA PRO A 497 -9.04 6.41 -6.07
C PRO A 497 -9.07 7.02 -4.65
N PHE A 498 -9.23 6.18 -3.61
CA PHE A 498 -9.15 6.66 -2.23
C PHE A 498 -7.74 7.10 -1.82
N LEU A 499 -6.70 6.65 -2.53
CA LEU A 499 -5.32 7.10 -2.35
C LEU A 499 -4.99 8.30 -3.25
N ASP A 500 -5.94 9.19 -3.46
CA ASP A 500 -5.69 10.50 -4.02
C ASP A 500 -5.32 11.48 -2.91
N ARG A 501 -4.24 12.22 -3.08
CA ARG A 501 -3.75 13.18 -2.08
C ARG A 501 -4.85 14.17 -1.64
N ARG A 502 -5.66 14.66 -2.57
CA ARG A 502 -6.76 15.60 -2.30
C ARG A 502 -7.83 14.97 -1.42
N VAL A 503 -8.21 13.72 -1.70
CA VAL A 503 -9.17 12.94 -0.91
C VAL A 503 -8.60 12.65 0.49
N VAL A 504 -7.33 12.27 0.58
CA VAL A 504 -6.65 11.99 1.86
C VAL A 504 -6.56 13.24 2.73
N GLU A 505 -6.10 14.37 2.18
CA GLU A 505 -6.00 15.64 2.89
C GLU A 505 -7.37 16.11 3.39
N PHE A 506 -8.41 16.00 2.55
CA PHE A 506 -9.78 16.30 2.92
C PHE A 506 -10.27 15.41 4.06
N CYS A 507 -10.13 14.09 3.94
CA CYS A 507 -10.56 13.14 4.96
C CYS A 507 -9.82 13.30 6.29
N LEU A 508 -8.52 13.61 6.26
CA LEU A 508 -7.75 13.95 7.46
C LEU A 508 -8.22 15.25 8.10
N GLY A 509 -8.66 16.22 7.30
CA GLY A 509 -9.20 17.49 7.76
C GLY A 509 -10.63 17.44 8.31
N LEU A 510 -11.39 16.35 8.03
CA LEU A 510 -12.80 16.23 8.44
C LEU A 510 -12.96 16.15 9.96
N PRO A 511 -13.97 16.86 10.54
CA PRO A 511 -14.45 16.60 11.89
C PRO A 511 -14.89 15.14 12.07
N ALA A 512 -14.71 14.59 13.27
CA ALA A 512 -15.04 13.20 13.55
C ALA A 512 -16.53 12.88 13.36
N GLU A 513 -17.41 13.87 13.57
CA GLU A 513 -18.86 13.80 13.33
C GLU A 513 -19.24 13.54 11.86
N GLN A 514 -18.34 13.89 10.91
CA GLN A 514 -18.56 13.59 9.49
C GLN A 514 -18.20 12.15 9.12
N LYS A 515 -17.41 11.48 9.96
CA LYS A 515 -16.97 10.08 9.78
C LYS A 515 -17.91 9.11 10.49
N LEU A 516 -18.38 9.45 11.69
CA LEU A 516 -19.33 8.68 12.48
C LEU A 516 -20.54 9.55 12.83
N ALA A 517 -21.73 9.16 12.41
CA ALA A 517 -22.98 9.85 12.72
C ALA A 517 -24.12 8.86 12.92
N ARG A 518 -24.89 9.02 13.99
CA ARG A 518 -26.04 8.16 14.34
C ARG A 518 -25.70 6.67 14.36
N GLY A 519 -24.50 6.33 14.82
CA GLY A 519 -23.99 4.96 14.85
C GLY A 519 -23.66 4.36 13.47
N MET A 520 -23.59 5.17 12.41
CA MET A 520 -23.15 4.74 11.08
C MET A 520 -21.73 5.24 10.82
N THR A 521 -20.83 4.32 10.55
CA THR A 521 -19.43 4.61 10.19
C THR A 521 -19.32 5.09 8.75
N ARG A 522 -18.27 5.84 8.42
CA ARG A 522 -18.01 6.40 7.09
C ARG A 522 -19.20 7.20 6.55
N ALA A 523 -19.84 7.97 7.46
CA ALA A 523 -21.08 8.70 7.18
C ALA A 523 -20.95 9.65 5.99
N ILE A 524 -19.76 10.27 5.80
CA ILE A 524 -19.49 11.16 4.68
C ILE A 524 -19.63 10.47 3.31
N VAL A 525 -19.11 9.25 3.14
CA VAL A 525 -19.21 8.49 1.87
C VAL A 525 -20.66 8.15 1.58
N ARG A 526 -21.39 7.65 2.59
CA ARG A 526 -22.82 7.28 2.46
C ARG A 526 -23.69 8.47 2.11
N ARG A 527 -23.36 9.66 2.62
CA ARG A 527 -24.06 10.91 2.30
C ARG A 527 -23.68 11.41 0.90
N ALA A 528 -22.40 11.48 0.60
CA ALA A 528 -21.89 12.06 -0.65
C ALA A 528 -22.29 11.26 -1.89
N LEU A 529 -22.35 9.94 -1.77
CA LEU A 529 -22.59 9.01 -2.88
C LEU A 529 -23.91 8.24 -2.73
N GLY A 530 -24.81 8.68 -1.82
CA GLY A 530 -26.00 7.94 -1.45
C GLY A 530 -27.02 7.75 -2.57
N ASP A 531 -27.04 8.63 -3.56
CA ASP A 531 -27.86 8.56 -4.77
C ASP A 531 -27.26 7.66 -5.87
N LEU A 532 -25.95 7.43 -5.84
CA LEU A 532 -25.24 6.56 -6.78
C LEU A 532 -25.19 5.10 -6.31
N LEU A 533 -25.16 4.90 -4.99
CA LEU A 533 -25.03 3.59 -4.38
C LEU A 533 -26.39 2.91 -4.22
N PRO A 534 -26.53 1.62 -4.57
CA PRO A 534 -27.72 0.85 -4.21
C PRO A 534 -27.98 0.91 -2.70
N PRO A 535 -29.26 1.01 -2.25
CA PRO A 535 -29.59 1.05 -0.83
C PRO A 535 -28.99 -0.11 -0.03
N ALA A 536 -28.95 -1.33 -0.59
CA ALA A 536 -28.34 -2.50 0.03
C ALA A 536 -26.86 -2.29 0.38
N VAL A 537 -26.10 -1.60 -0.46
CA VAL A 537 -24.68 -1.28 -0.23
C VAL A 537 -24.53 -0.05 0.67
N ARG A 538 -25.31 1.01 0.37
CA ARG A 538 -25.26 2.26 1.14
C ARG A 538 -25.55 2.05 2.63
N ASP A 539 -26.57 1.24 2.93
CA ASP A 539 -27.04 1.05 4.32
C ASP A 539 -26.45 -0.20 4.98
N ARG A 540 -25.56 -0.90 4.28
CA ARG A 540 -24.90 -2.11 4.76
C ARG A 540 -24.08 -1.85 6.02
N THR A 541 -24.25 -2.74 7.00
CA THR A 541 -23.54 -2.72 8.29
C THR A 541 -22.68 -3.96 8.53
N SER A 542 -22.85 -5.02 7.71
CA SER A 542 -22.04 -6.24 7.76
C SER A 542 -20.76 -6.11 6.93
N LYS A 543 -19.75 -6.88 7.26
CA LYS A 543 -18.56 -7.10 6.43
C LYS A 543 -18.20 -8.58 6.49
N ALA A 544 -18.17 -9.22 5.35
CA ALA A 544 -17.71 -10.60 5.25
C ALA A 544 -16.18 -10.68 5.40
N THR A 545 -15.69 -11.84 5.80
CA THR A 545 -14.27 -12.12 5.88
C THR A 545 -13.95 -13.48 5.26
N PRO A 546 -12.99 -13.57 4.34
CA PRO A 546 -12.59 -14.81 3.72
C PRO A 546 -11.70 -15.68 4.63
N ALA A 547 -11.49 -15.29 5.89
CA ALA A 547 -10.54 -15.94 6.79
C ALA A 547 -10.75 -17.46 6.90
N ARG A 548 -12.01 -17.92 7.01
CA ARG A 548 -12.33 -19.36 7.09
C ARG A 548 -12.00 -20.11 5.80
N SER A 549 -12.31 -19.53 4.64
CA SER A 549 -11.94 -20.11 3.34
C SER A 549 -10.42 -20.21 3.21
N LEU A 550 -9.70 -19.13 3.53
CA LEU A 550 -8.23 -19.11 3.49
C LEU A 550 -7.59 -20.13 4.44
N MET A 551 -8.10 -20.26 5.66
CA MET A 551 -7.59 -21.25 6.61
C MET A 551 -7.82 -22.69 6.11
N ARG A 552 -9.01 -23.00 5.57
CA ARG A 552 -9.31 -24.31 4.98
C ARG A 552 -8.38 -24.60 3.80
N ASN A 553 -8.26 -23.66 2.89
CA ASN A 553 -7.50 -23.82 1.65
C ASN A 553 -5.99 -23.94 1.90
N LEU A 554 -5.48 -23.34 2.98
CA LEU A 554 -4.08 -23.49 3.37
C LEU A 554 -3.72 -24.96 3.66
N LEU A 555 -4.60 -25.70 4.31
CA LEU A 555 -4.40 -27.14 4.54
C LEU A 555 -4.76 -28.00 3.32
N ALA A 556 -5.77 -27.59 2.54
CA ALA A 556 -6.23 -28.38 1.40
C ALA A 556 -5.25 -28.34 0.21
N HIS A 557 -4.66 -27.19 -0.06
CA HIS A 557 -3.84 -26.96 -1.27
C HIS A 557 -2.34 -26.87 -0.99
N GLU A 558 -1.92 -26.50 0.23
CA GLU A 558 -0.52 -26.15 0.52
C GLU A 558 0.13 -27.07 1.57
N ARG A 559 -0.52 -28.17 1.91
CA ARG A 559 -0.05 -29.08 2.96
C ARG A 559 1.38 -29.57 2.70
N GLU A 560 1.65 -30.07 1.50
CA GLU A 560 2.98 -30.60 1.14
C GLU A 560 4.06 -29.52 1.23
N ARG A 561 3.78 -28.31 0.76
CA ARG A 561 4.69 -27.18 0.83
C ARG A 561 4.95 -26.74 2.27
N LEU A 562 3.90 -26.67 3.08
CA LEU A 562 4.03 -26.36 4.51
C LEU A 562 4.76 -27.46 5.28
N ASP A 563 4.49 -28.74 4.97
CA ASP A 563 5.21 -29.88 5.56
C ASP A 563 6.71 -29.77 5.22
N ALA A 564 7.06 -29.51 3.97
CA ALA A 564 8.46 -29.31 3.55
C ALA A 564 9.10 -28.10 4.24
N ALA A 565 8.37 -26.99 4.34
CA ALA A 565 8.90 -25.75 4.91
C ALA A 565 9.03 -25.79 6.44
N ILE A 566 8.13 -26.46 7.14
CA ILE A 566 8.03 -26.45 8.61
C ILE A 566 8.59 -27.73 9.24
N LEU A 567 8.23 -28.91 8.69
CA LEU A 567 8.62 -30.22 9.26
C LEU A 567 9.96 -30.72 8.71
N GLY A 568 10.35 -30.28 7.50
CA GLY A 568 11.64 -30.61 6.90
C GLY A 568 12.81 -30.03 7.70
N GLU A 569 14.05 -30.52 7.43
CA GLU A 569 15.26 -30.01 8.09
C GLU A 569 15.49 -28.55 7.71
N PRO A 570 15.52 -27.61 8.67
CA PRO A 570 15.70 -26.20 8.38
C PRO A 570 17.20 -25.86 8.20
N PRO A 571 17.55 -24.96 7.26
CA PRO A 571 18.89 -24.39 7.21
C PRO A 571 19.26 -23.68 8.51
N PRO A 572 20.57 -23.56 8.85
CA PRO A 572 21.02 -22.90 10.07
C PRO A 572 20.46 -21.50 10.26
N VAL A 573 20.35 -20.72 9.17
CA VAL A 573 19.80 -19.35 9.19
C VAL A 573 18.34 -19.30 9.64
N VAL A 574 17.54 -20.32 9.34
CA VAL A 574 16.14 -20.40 9.81
C VAL A 574 16.09 -20.61 11.32
N ARG A 575 16.95 -21.52 11.85
CA ARG A 575 17.07 -21.76 13.30
C ARG A 575 17.61 -20.56 14.08
N GLU A 576 18.37 -19.69 13.43
CA GLU A 576 18.88 -18.49 14.04
C GLU A 576 17.75 -17.51 14.46
N TYR A 577 16.70 -17.40 13.63
CA TYR A 577 15.62 -16.44 13.85
C TYR A 577 14.32 -17.05 14.34
N ILE A 578 14.06 -18.32 13.99
CA ILE A 578 12.77 -19.00 14.24
C ILE A 578 12.96 -20.12 15.26
N ASP A 579 12.09 -20.14 16.27
CA ASP A 579 11.85 -21.30 17.12
C ASP A 579 11.08 -22.36 16.31
N VAL A 580 11.86 -23.24 15.67
CA VAL A 580 11.33 -24.25 14.75
C VAL A 580 10.47 -25.27 15.48
N ASP A 581 10.79 -25.62 16.72
CA ASP A 581 10.06 -26.64 17.48
C ASP A 581 8.69 -26.10 17.92
N ALA A 582 8.64 -24.82 18.37
CA ALA A 582 7.37 -24.16 18.66
C ALA A 582 6.49 -24.00 17.39
N LEU A 583 7.09 -23.65 16.25
CA LEU A 583 6.38 -23.57 14.96
C LEU A 583 5.84 -24.92 14.52
N ARG A 584 6.64 -25.99 14.63
CA ARG A 584 6.22 -27.37 14.31
C ARG A 584 5.05 -27.81 15.18
N ALA A 585 5.14 -27.60 16.49
CA ALA A 585 4.07 -27.96 17.43
C ALA A 585 2.76 -27.21 17.09
N ALA A 586 2.81 -25.92 16.82
CA ALA A 586 1.65 -25.12 16.46
C ALA A 586 1.04 -25.56 15.11
N TYR A 587 1.88 -25.88 14.12
CA TYR A 587 1.42 -26.33 12.81
C TYR A 587 0.77 -27.72 12.89
N LEU A 588 1.34 -28.66 13.63
CA LEU A 588 0.76 -29.99 13.84
C LEU A 588 -0.58 -29.90 14.57
N ALA A 589 -0.67 -29.06 15.60
CA ALA A 589 -1.94 -28.83 16.31
C ALA A 589 -3.01 -28.20 15.39
N TYR A 590 -2.61 -27.30 14.47
CA TYR A 590 -3.52 -26.75 13.46
C TYR A 590 -4.00 -27.82 12.47
N ARG A 591 -3.10 -28.71 12.03
CA ARG A 591 -3.45 -29.84 11.14
C ARG A 591 -4.43 -30.79 11.79
N GLU A 592 -4.26 -31.07 13.08
CA GLU A 592 -5.10 -31.99 13.85
C GLU A 592 -6.50 -31.42 14.09
N ARG A 593 -6.59 -30.16 14.55
CA ARG A 593 -7.87 -29.49 14.84
C ARG A 593 -8.61 -29.06 13.57
N GLY A 594 -7.89 -28.85 12.49
CA GLY A 594 -8.46 -28.30 11.25
C GLY A 594 -8.87 -26.82 11.33
N ALA A 595 -9.34 -26.29 10.21
CA ALA A 595 -9.71 -24.87 10.08
C ALA A 595 -10.95 -24.45 10.88
N GLY A 596 -11.78 -25.42 11.31
CA GLY A 596 -13.02 -25.15 12.05
C GLY A 596 -12.78 -24.67 13.48
N GLU A 597 -11.74 -25.17 14.14
CA GLU A 597 -11.41 -24.89 15.54
C GLU A 597 -10.23 -23.91 15.70
N ALA A 598 -9.43 -23.72 14.64
CA ALA A 598 -8.30 -22.80 14.67
C ALA A 598 -8.77 -21.35 14.63
N THR A 599 -8.05 -20.47 15.32
CA THR A 599 -8.27 -19.03 15.22
C THR A 599 -7.47 -18.44 14.05
N TRP A 600 -8.01 -17.39 13.44
CA TRP A 600 -7.30 -16.66 12.40
C TRP A 600 -5.91 -16.17 12.85
N LEU A 601 -5.78 -15.73 14.10
CA LEU A 601 -4.51 -15.24 14.63
C LEU A 601 -3.43 -16.33 14.71
N GLU A 602 -3.79 -17.55 15.09
CA GLU A 602 -2.86 -18.70 15.11
C GLU A 602 -2.39 -19.02 13.69
N VAL A 603 -3.32 -19.20 12.76
CA VAL A 603 -3.01 -19.54 11.37
C VAL A 603 -2.21 -18.44 10.68
N ALA A 604 -2.56 -17.17 10.94
CA ALA A 604 -1.84 -16.03 10.42
C ALA A 604 -0.37 -15.97 10.89
N ARG A 605 -0.10 -16.36 12.14
CA ARG A 605 1.28 -16.48 12.67
C ARG A 605 2.04 -17.61 11.99
N ILE A 606 1.42 -18.79 11.86
CA ILE A 606 2.03 -19.93 11.15
C ILE A 606 2.35 -19.52 9.72
N TRP A 607 1.40 -18.93 9.00
CA TRP A 607 1.58 -18.46 7.63
C TRP A 607 2.74 -17.47 7.52
N LYS A 608 2.76 -16.45 8.38
CA LYS A 608 3.79 -15.40 8.39
C LYS A 608 5.19 -15.96 8.60
N THR A 609 5.32 -16.89 9.56
CA THR A 609 6.61 -17.52 9.87
C THR A 609 7.02 -18.51 8.79
N ALA A 610 6.06 -19.24 8.19
CA ALA A 610 6.34 -20.12 7.05
C ALA A 610 6.83 -19.34 5.83
N VAL A 611 6.25 -18.16 5.52
CA VAL A 611 6.72 -17.30 4.44
C VAL A 611 8.16 -16.83 4.67
N LEU A 612 8.51 -16.46 5.90
CA LEU A 612 9.90 -16.13 6.25
C LEU A 612 10.82 -17.33 6.09
N ALA A 613 10.41 -18.52 6.56
CA ALA A 613 11.20 -19.74 6.45
C ALA A 613 11.41 -20.17 4.99
N ILE A 614 10.38 -20.05 4.14
CA ILE A 614 10.46 -20.32 2.69
C ILE A 614 11.48 -19.36 2.05
N TRP A 615 11.38 -18.06 2.36
CA TRP A 615 12.28 -17.07 1.82
C TRP A 615 13.73 -17.29 2.24
N LEU A 616 14.00 -17.59 3.51
CA LEU A 616 15.35 -17.88 4.03
C LEU A 616 15.96 -19.17 3.46
N ARG A 617 15.15 -20.09 2.90
CA ARG A 617 15.60 -21.32 2.23
C ARG A 617 15.96 -21.10 0.76
N GLY A 618 15.50 -20.00 0.15
CA GLY A 618 15.69 -19.74 -1.28
C GLY A 618 17.15 -19.46 -1.63
N ASP A 619 17.57 -19.85 -2.84
CA ASP A 619 18.92 -19.65 -3.41
C ASP A 619 19.33 -18.17 -3.58
N THR A 620 18.40 -17.25 -3.28
CA THR A 620 18.65 -15.78 -3.28
C THR A 620 19.75 -15.38 -2.29
N PHE A 621 20.08 -16.27 -1.36
CA PHE A 621 21.17 -16.15 -0.36
C PHE A 621 22.20 -17.24 -0.57
N ALA A 622 22.96 -17.18 -1.68
CA ALA A 622 24.27 -17.80 -1.67
C ALA A 622 25.13 -16.96 -0.72
N TRP A 623 25.25 -17.45 0.50
CA TRP A 623 26.08 -16.89 1.58
C TRP A 623 27.55 -17.02 1.26
#